data_5df2c701d3ebfbfd3731aad9c6fcd419
#
_entry.id   5df2c701d3ebfbfd3731aad9c6fcd419
#
_cell.length_a   1.000
_cell.length_b   1.000
_cell.length_c   1.000
_cell.angle_alpha   90.00
_cell.angle_beta   90.00
_cell.angle_gamma   90.00
#
_symmetry.space_group_name_H-M   'P 1'
#
loop_
_entity.id
_entity.type
_entity.pdbx_description
1 polymer ?
#
loop_
_entity_poly.entity_id
_entity_poly.type
_entity_poly.pdbx_seq_one_letter_code
_entity_poly.pdbx_strand_id
1 'polypeptide(L)'
;MLYKSTMETAAHMLTRPALAICFWLSLAIPAWTQSGNTIRVGAFPNITHAQAMVGKANGWFDKAMGPQVKVQWTSFNAGPSAIEALFAGAIDMTYVGPNPAINGYVRSNGEALRVVAGAASGGASLVVCNDVGINRPEDFHGKRVASPQFGNTQDVALRNWLKQHGMKTNDKGGDVQIIPMANPDQLTLFLKKDLDAAWAPEPWGTRLIREGNGRLFVDERTLWPNGQFVIGLLVVNTKFLNAHPGLVKNWIRANLDLTDWINAHQVEAKKLLNQQIQRETGKALPPAVLDDSFSRLQITYDPLHAQLNAAAKQAFDAGFLGRQMPDLSRLYDLALLNQVLAEKNRKAIE
;
A
#
# COMPACT_ATOMS: atom_id res chain seq x y z
N MET A 1 39.90 72.64 -14.30
CA MET A 1 41.24 72.67 -14.86
C MET A 1 41.31 71.50 -15.83
N LEU A 2 41.05 71.72 -17.18
CA LEU A 2 42.07 72.05 -18.18
C LEU A 2 43.15 70.95 -18.25
N TYR A 3 43.37 70.14 -19.31
CA TYR A 3 43.78 70.43 -20.68
C TYR A 3 43.69 69.14 -21.48
N LYS A 4 42.92 69.00 -22.61
CA LYS A 4 43.34 69.12 -24.01
C LYS A 4 44.56 68.29 -24.41
N SER A 5 44.30 67.44 -25.39
CA SER A 5 44.60 67.42 -26.84
C SER A 5 45.80 66.52 -27.13
N THR A 6 45.97 65.79 -28.21
CA THR A 6 45.79 66.06 -29.64
C THR A 6 45.79 64.72 -30.43
N MET A 7 45.15 64.79 -31.59
CA MET A 7 45.18 63.85 -32.70
C MET A 7 46.58 63.61 -33.24
N GLU A 8 46.80 62.40 -33.80
CA GLU A 8 47.41 62.30 -35.14
C GLU A 8 47.08 60.98 -35.84
N THR A 9 46.75 61.12 -37.07
CA THR A 9 46.37 60.20 -38.13
C THR A 9 47.59 59.50 -38.71
N ALA A 10 47.48 58.19 -39.04
CA ALA A 10 48.14 57.64 -40.21
C ALA A 10 47.51 56.32 -40.68
N ALA A 11 47.39 56.21 -41.96
CA ALA A 11 46.61 55.29 -42.72
C ALA A 11 47.32 53.97 -43.10
N HIS A 12 46.48 53.06 -43.59
CA HIS A 12 46.73 51.95 -44.50
C HIS A 12 47.46 50.72 -44.03
N MET A 13 46.77 49.56 -43.95
CA MET A 13 46.98 48.49 -44.93
C MET A 13 45.89 47.42 -44.81
N LEU A 14 45.23 47.16 -45.88
CA LEU A 14 44.29 46.05 -46.10
C LEU A 14 45.02 44.71 -45.96
N THR A 15 44.61 43.84 -45.03
CA THR A 15 44.79 42.38 -45.17
C THR A 15 43.54 41.70 -44.72
N ARG A 16 42.90 41.04 -45.68
CA ARG A 16 41.73 40.15 -45.52
C ARG A 16 42.22 38.91 -44.74
N PRO A 17 41.58 38.53 -43.62
CA PRO A 17 41.68 37.15 -43.18
C PRO A 17 40.54 36.33 -43.78
N ALA A 18 40.91 35.17 -44.34
CA ALA A 18 40.04 34.14 -44.81
C ALA A 18 39.13 33.62 -43.69
N LEU A 19 37.82 33.65 -43.90
CA LEU A 19 36.84 32.97 -43.06
C LEU A 19 37.06 31.44 -43.20
N ALA A 20 37.70 30.83 -42.22
CA ALA A 20 37.65 29.38 -42.05
C ALA A 20 36.33 29.01 -41.36
N ILE A 21 35.33 28.60 -42.14
CA ILE A 21 34.11 28.04 -41.64
C ILE A 21 34.42 26.62 -41.13
N CYS A 22 34.68 26.50 -39.85
CA CYS A 22 34.66 25.22 -39.13
C CYS A 22 33.25 24.68 -39.05
N PHE A 23 32.88 23.79 -39.98
CA PHE A 23 31.69 22.98 -39.89
C PHE A 23 31.83 21.97 -38.74
N TRP A 24 31.32 22.32 -37.56
CA TRP A 24 31.15 21.36 -36.48
C TRP A 24 30.02 20.44 -36.88
N LEU A 25 30.36 19.26 -37.47
CA LEU A 25 29.42 18.14 -37.52
C LEU A 25 29.15 17.71 -36.09
N SER A 26 28.05 18.20 -35.51
CA SER A 26 27.49 17.66 -34.30
C SER A 26 26.97 16.26 -34.62
N LEU A 27 27.78 15.25 -34.38
CA LEU A 27 27.33 13.87 -34.25
C LEU A 27 26.36 13.84 -33.09
N ALA A 28 25.07 14.00 -33.41
CA ALA A 28 23.99 13.66 -32.48
C ALA A 28 24.07 12.13 -32.27
N ILE A 29 24.86 11.71 -31.28
CA ILE A 29 24.77 10.36 -30.75
C ILE A 29 23.34 10.27 -30.20
N PRO A 30 22.46 9.40 -30.75
CA PRO A 30 21.19 9.16 -30.10
C PRO A 30 21.53 8.63 -28.72
N ALA A 31 21.24 9.41 -27.68
CA ALA A 31 21.21 8.91 -26.33
C ALA A 31 20.11 7.84 -26.31
N TRP A 32 20.50 6.61 -26.58
CA TRP A 32 19.71 5.46 -26.22
C TRP A 32 19.63 5.49 -24.70
N THR A 33 18.66 6.23 -24.18
CA THR A 33 18.16 5.97 -22.86
C THR A 33 17.61 4.54 -22.92
N GLN A 34 18.46 3.57 -22.58
CA GLN A 34 18.01 2.31 -22.05
C GLN A 34 17.27 2.66 -20.76
N SER A 35 16.00 3.07 -20.88
CA SER A 35 15.06 2.93 -19.81
C SER A 35 14.90 1.43 -19.64
N GLY A 36 15.83 0.82 -18.89
CA GLY A 36 15.69 -0.57 -18.50
C GLY A 36 14.27 -0.70 -17.94
N ASN A 37 13.50 -1.68 -18.43
CA ASN A 37 12.15 -1.93 -17.95
C ASN A 37 12.22 -2.09 -16.42
N THR A 38 11.82 -1.07 -15.69
CA THR A 38 11.79 -1.10 -14.22
C THR A 38 10.35 -1.13 -13.80
N ILE A 39 10.00 -2.03 -12.90
CA ILE A 39 8.72 -2.05 -12.20
C ILE A 39 8.97 -1.71 -10.73
N ARG A 40 8.32 -0.64 -10.25
CA ARG A 40 8.48 -0.13 -8.90
C ARG A 40 7.25 -0.51 -8.08
N VAL A 41 7.44 -1.26 -7.00
CA VAL A 41 6.35 -1.88 -6.26
C VAL A 41 6.40 -1.51 -4.78
N GLY A 42 5.26 -1.04 -4.26
CA GLY A 42 5.06 -0.76 -2.85
C GLY A 42 4.55 -1.98 -2.09
N ALA A 43 5.05 -2.19 -0.88
CA ALA A 43 4.51 -3.19 0.04
C ALA A 43 4.77 -2.79 1.49
N PHE A 44 4.15 -3.50 2.44
CA PHE A 44 4.35 -3.27 3.87
C PHE A 44 4.92 -4.56 4.50
N PRO A 45 5.77 -4.45 5.53
CA PRO A 45 6.27 -5.61 6.25
C PRO A 45 5.19 -6.20 7.17
N ASN A 46 4.07 -6.61 6.56
CA ASN A 46 2.89 -7.16 7.20
C ASN A 46 2.57 -8.56 6.66
N ILE A 47 1.93 -9.39 7.47
CA ILE A 47 1.46 -10.71 7.03
C ILE A 47 0.34 -10.58 5.99
N THR A 48 -0.47 -9.53 6.06
CA THR A 48 -1.49 -9.19 5.06
C THR A 48 -0.94 -8.92 3.65
N HIS A 49 0.39 -8.79 3.51
CA HIS A 49 1.12 -8.64 2.26
C HIS A 49 2.04 -9.85 1.98
N ALA A 50 1.58 -11.06 2.34
CA ALA A 50 2.38 -12.28 2.30
C ALA A 50 3.01 -12.54 0.93
N GLN A 51 2.29 -12.32 -0.17
CA GLN A 51 2.84 -12.51 -1.52
C GLN A 51 4.06 -11.61 -1.75
N ALA A 52 3.96 -10.33 -1.38
CA ALA A 52 5.10 -9.41 -1.49
C ALA A 52 6.28 -9.88 -0.64
N MET A 53 6.04 -10.22 0.63
CA MET A 53 7.11 -10.59 1.56
C MET A 53 7.80 -11.90 1.15
N VAL A 54 7.03 -12.95 0.84
CA VAL A 54 7.58 -14.24 0.39
C VAL A 54 8.26 -14.09 -0.96
N GLY A 55 7.64 -13.37 -1.90
CA GLY A 55 8.18 -13.15 -3.23
C GLY A 55 9.50 -12.36 -3.24
N LYS A 56 9.65 -11.38 -2.34
CA LYS A 56 10.93 -10.68 -2.11
C LYS A 56 11.97 -11.61 -1.51
N ALA A 57 11.60 -12.43 -0.53
CA ALA A 57 12.52 -13.31 0.17
C ALA A 57 13.23 -14.31 -0.74
N ASN A 58 12.55 -14.82 -1.76
CA ASN A 58 13.03 -15.87 -2.64
C ASN A 58 13.24 -15.44 -4.11
N GLY A 59 13.08 -14.15 -4.43
CA GLY A 59 13.26 -13.61 -5.78
C GLY A 59 12.21 -14.08 -6.78
N TRP A 60 11.00 -14.42 -6.33
CA TRP A 60 9.93 -14.96 -7.18
C TRP A 60 9.50 -13.99 -8.29
N PHE A 61 9.31 -12.73 -7.92
CA PHE A 61 8.92 -11.70 -8.88
C PHE A 61 10.04 -11.38 -9.86
N ASP A 62 11.29 -11.33 -9.42
CA ASP A 62 12.44 -11.10 -10.30
C ASP A 62 12.53 -12.19 -11.37
N LYS A 63 12.35 -13.46 -10.98
CA LYS A 63 12.32 -14.60 -11.91
C LYS A 63 11.14 -14.49 -12.90
N ALA A 64 9.95 -14.11 -12.42
CA ALA A 64 8.76 -13.99 -13.24
C ALA A 64 8.83 -12.83 -14.24
N MET A 65 9.49 -11.74 -13.86
CA MET A 65 9.70 -10.59 -14.76
C MET A 65 10.81 -10.83 -15.77
N GLY A 66 11.75 -11.73 -15.49
CA GLY A 66 12.89 -12.04 -16.34
C GLY A 66 14.02 -11.03 -16.27
N PRO A 67 15.18 -11.35 -16.88
CA PRO A 67 16.44 -10.62 -16.68
C PRO A 67 16.45 -9.20 -17.27
N GLN A 68 15.50 -8.87 -18.14
CA GLN A 68 15.39 -7.55 -18.77
C GLN A 68 14.57 -6.55 -17.95
N VAL A 69 13.95 -6.98 -16.85
CA VAL A 69 13.10 -6.15 -16.00
C VAL A 69 13.68 -6.08 -14.60
N LYS A 70 13.96 -4.86 -14.14
CA LYS A 70 14.40 -4.61 -12.76
C LYS A 70 13.21 -4.43 -11.85
N VAL A 71 13.09 -5.23 -10.80
CA VAL A 71 12.08 -5.04 -9.74
C VAL A 71 12.68 -4.16 -8.64
N GLN A 72 11.99 -3.06 -8.33
CA GLN A 72 12.36 -2.16 -7.24
C GLN A 72 11.24 -2.14 -6.19
N TRP A 73 11.58 -2.42 -4.95
CA TRP A 73 10.64 -2.44 -3.85
C TRP A 73 10.76 -1.18 -2.98
N THR A 74 9.63 -0.62 -2.60
CA THR A 74 9.53 0.45 -1.60
C THR A 74 8.68 -0.02 -0.44
N SER A 75 9.19 0.09 0.78
CA SER A 75 8.48 -0.29 1.99
C SER A 75 7.70 0.90 2.54
N PHE A 76 6.45 0.66 2.95
CA PHE A 76 5.56 1.64 3.56
C PHE A 76 5.05 1.13 4.90
N ASN A 77 4.58 2.06 5.75
CA ASN A 77 3.96 1.73 7.04
C ASN A 77 2.43 1.82 7.02
N ALA A 78 1.85 2.49 6.01
CA ALA A 78 0.41 2.64 5.87
C ALA A 78 -0.01 2.94 4.42
N GLY A 79 -1.29 2.67 4.12
CA GLY A 79 -1.84 2.75 2.77
C GLY A 79 -1.88 4.13 2.15
N PRO A 80 -2.32 5.20 2.85
CA PRO A 80 -2.35 6.54 2.27
C PRO A 80 -1.00 6.99 1.71
N SER A 81 0.11 6.71 2.40
CA SER A 81 1.47 7.04 1.92
C SER A 81 1.85 6.29 0.65
N ALA A 82 1.42 5.02 0.51
CA ALA A 82 1.65 4.24 -0.70
C ALA A 82 0.84 4.78 -1.89
N ILE A 83 -0.39 5.23 -1.66
CA ILE A 83 -1.22 5.86 -2.69
C ILE A 83 -0.65 7.22 -3.14
N GLU A 84 -0.12 8.04 -2.23
CA GLU A 84 0.57 9.27 -2.60
C GLU A 84 1.83 8.99 -3.44
N ALA A 85 2.60 7.96 -3.10
CA ALA A 85 3.74 7.53 -3.91
C ALA A 85 3.32 7.04 -5.32
N LEU A 86 2.17 6.36 -5.41
CA LEU A 86 1.59 5.93 -6.70
C LEU A 86 1.17 7.15 -7.54
N PHE A 87 0.55 8.17 -6.94
CA PHE A 87 0.17 9.41 -7.62
C PHE A 87 1.39 10.20 -8.11
N ALA A 88 2.43 10.27 -7.29
CA ALA A 88 3.69 10.92 -7.64
C ALA A 88 4.48 10.15 -8.73
N GLY A 89 4.04 8.95 -9.12
CA GLY A 89 4.79 8.09 -10.04
C GLY A 89 6.10 7.56 -9.45
N ALA A 90 6.25 7.58 -8.12
CA ALA A 90 7.39 6.99 -7.44
C ALA A 90 7.32 5.45 -7.41
N ILE A 91 6.12 4.90 -7.44
CA ILE A 91 5.85 3.48 -7.62
C ILE A 91 4.81 3.26 -8.73
N ASP A 92 4.82 2.09 -9.35
CA ASP A 92 3.93 1.70 -10.45
C ASP A 92 2.78 0.83 -9.97
N MET A 93 3.03 0.04 -8.93
CA MET A 93 2.07 -0.87 -8.29
C MET A 93 2.27 -0.87 -6.79
N THR A 94 1.25 -1.30 -6.06
CA THR A 94 1.38 -1.49 -4.62
C THR A 94 0.41 -2.55 -4.09
N TYR A 95 0.85 -3.28 -3.09
CA TYR A 95 -0.06 -3.98 -2.19
C TYR A 95 -0.58 -2.96 -1.19
N VAL A 96 -1.90 -2.90 -0.99
CA VAL A 96 -2.53 -1.86 -0.14
C VAL A 96 -3.91 -2.29 0.32
N GLY A 97 -4.38 -1.73 1.44
CA GLY A 97 -5.73 -1.96 1.94
C GLY A 97 -6.81 -1.30 1.08
N PRO A 98 -8.08 -1.72 1.25
CA PRO A 98 -9.20 -1.26 0.43
C PRO A 98 -9.45 0.25 0.56
N ASN A 99 -9.49 0.79 1.77
CA ASN A 99 -9.88 2.20 1.96
C ASN A 99 -8.88 3.21 1.36
N PRO A 100 -7.57 3.03 1.47
CA PRO A 100 -6.62 3.86 0.73
C PRO A 100 -6.79 3.75 -0.80
N ALA A 101 -7.06 2.55 -1.33
CA ALA A 101 -7.32 2.36 -2.76
C ALA A 101 -8.60 3.08 -3.21
N ILE A 102 -9.71 2.93 -2.47
CA ILE A 102 -10.97 3.61 -2.73
C ILE A 102 -10.80 5.14 -2.66
N ASN A 103 -10.19 5.64 -1.58
CA ASN A 103 -9.95 7.07 -1.42
C ASN A 103 -9.08 7.64 -2.56
N GLY A 104 -8.02 6.92 -2.94
CA GLY A 104 -7.17 7.30 -4.07
C GLY A 104 -7.94 7.32 -5.39
N TYR A 105 -8.76 6.31 -5.64
CA TYR A 105 -9.62 6.28 -6.82
C TYR A 105 -10.57 7.48 -6.86
N VAL A 106 -11.27 7.76 -5.77
CA VAL A 106 -12.22 8.89 -5.68
C VAL A 106 -11.51 10.23 -5.83
N ARG A 107 -10.41 10.46 -5.13
CA ARG A 107 -9.62 11.71 -5.21
C ARG A 107 -9.05 11.99 -6.61
N SER A 108 -8.83 10.95 -7.39
CA SER A 108 -8.36 11.06 -8.78
C SER A 108 -9.50 11.05 -9.81
N ASN A 109 -10.76 11.21 -9.39
CA ASN A 109 -11.93 11.08 -10.27
C ASN A 109 -11.95 9.76 -11.07
N GLY A 110 -11.45 8.68 -10.48
CA GLY A 110 -11.40 7.37 -11.10
C GLY A 110 -10.26 7.17 -12.13
N GLU A 111 -9.29 8.09 -12.22
CA GLU A 111 -8.30 8.06 -13.29
C GLU A 111 -6.96 7.41 -12.90
N ALA A 112 -6.52 7.52 -11.63
CA ALA A 112 -5.12 7.26 -11.28
C ALA A 112 -4.77 5.78 -11.09
N LEU A 113 -5.72 4.94 -10.69
CA LEU A 113 -5.42 3.57 -10.29
C LEU A 113 -6.52 2.56 -10.63
N ARG A 114 -6.13 1.27 -10.65
CA ARG A 114 -7.03 0.12 -10.76
C ARG A 114 -6.63 -0.97 -9.77
N VAL A 115 -7.64 -1.63 -9.22
CA VAL A 115 -7.48 -2.90 -8.49
C VAL A 115 -7.41 -4.01 -9.54
N VAL A 116 -6.33 -4.78 -9.54
CA VAL A 116 -6.08 -5.82 -10.56
C VAL A 116 -6.05 -7.24 -9.98
N ALA A 117 -5.94 -7.36 -8.66
CA ALA A 117 -6.05 -8.64 -7.94
C ALA A 117 -6.25 -8.41 -6.43
N GLY A 118 -6.62 -9.46 -5.72
CA GLY A 118 -6.57 -9.53 -4.27
C GLY A 118 -5.17 -9.89 -3.75
N ALA A 119 -5.01 -9.79 -2.42
CA ALA A 119 -3.84 -10.28 -1.70
C ALA A 119 -4.24 -11.04 -0.42
N ALA A 120 -5.13 -10.49 0.40
CA ALA A 120 -5.56 -11.14 1.63
C ALA A 120 -6.99 -10.74 2.03
N SER A 121 -7.64 -11.67 2.73
CA SER A 121 -8.93 -11.48 3.43
C SER A 121 -8.75 -11.73 4.92
N GLY A 122 -9.40 -10.96 5.80
CA GLY A 122 -9.26 -11.08 7.25
C GLY A 122 -7.96 -10.43 7.78
N GLY A 123 -7.60 -10.72 9.01
CA GLY A 123 -6.32 -10.28 9.59
C GLY A 123 -6.31 -8.84 10.07
N ALA A 124 -7.39 -8.39 10.71
CA ALA A 124 -7.43 -7.16 11.50
C ALA A 124 -8.22 -7.37 12.79
N SER A 125 -7.84 -6.65 13.84
CA SER A 125 -8.41 -6.83 15.18
C SER A 125 -8.43 -5.52 15.96
N LEU A 126 -9.50 -5.31 16.73
CA LEU A 126 -9.53 -4.34 17.82
C LEU A 126 -9.02 -5.03 19.09
N VAL A 127 -7.91 -4.55 19.60
CA VAL A 127 -7.24 -5.05 20.80
C VAL A 127 -7.33 -3.99 21.88
N VAL A 128 -7.67 -4.39 23.11
CA VAL A 128 -7.73 -3.53 24.28
C VAL A 128 -6.68 -3.93 25.31
N CYS A 129 -6.13 -2.96 26.03
CA CYS A 129 -5.27 -3.23 27.18
C CYS A 129 -6.05 -3.97 28.27
N ASN A 130 -5.43 -4.92 28.95
CA ASN A 130 -6.11 -5.68 30.01
C ASN A 130 -6.53 -4.81 31.21
N ASP A 131 -5.77 -3.75 31.52
CA ASP A 131 -5.90 -2.98 32.74
C ASP A 131 -6.78 -1.71 32.62
N VAL A 132 -7.50 -1.50 31.47
CA VAL A 132 -8.20 -0.23 31.20
C VAL A 132 -9.72 -0.29 31.40
N GLY A 133 -10.25 -1.44 31.86
CA GLY A 133 -11.68 -1.60 32.20
C GLY A 133 -12.64 -1.60 31.02
N ILE A 134 -12.16 -1.85 29.78
CA ILE A 134 -13.02 -1.94 28.59
C ILE A 134 -13.54 -3.37 28.48
N ASN A 135 -14.83 -3.62 28.76
CA ASN A 135 -15.47 -4.94 28.66
C ASN A 135 -16.62 -4.99 27.66
N ARG A 136 -17.18 -3.84 27.32
CA ARG A 136 -18.28 -3.68 26.35
C ARG A 136 -18.05 -2.40 25.54
N PRO A 137 -18.75 -2.22 24.40
CA PRO A 137 -18.53 -1.06 23.52
C PRO A 137 -18.64 0.29 24.23
N GLU A 138 -19.59 0.45 25.16
CA GLU A 138 -19.81 1.72 25.86
C GLU A 138 -18.62 2.15 26.74
N ASP A 139 -17.76 1.21 27.12
CA ASP A 139 -16.57 1.51 27.92
C ASP A 139 -15.47 2.26 27.13
N PHE A 140 -15.67 2.47 25.82
CA PHE A 140 -14.76 3.27 25.00
C PHE A 140 -14.91 4.78 25.18
N HIS A 141 -15.95 5.26 25.89
CA HIS A 141 -16.09 6.67 26.22
C HIS A 141 -14.84 7.20 26.96
N GLY A 142 -14.28 8.31 26.47
CA GLY A 142 -13.07 8.93 27.03
C GLY A 142 -11.75 8.17 26.74
N LYS A 143 -11.78 7.07 26.03
CA LYS A 143 -10.59 6.23 25.76
C LYS A 143 -9.76 6.72 24.59
N ARG A 144 -8.46 6.39 24.63
CA ARG A 144 -7.45 6.66 23.60
C ARG A 144 -7.28 5.41 22.74
N VAL A 145 -7.73 5.48 21.49
CA VAL A 145 -7.74 4.33 20.59
C VAL A 145 -6.86 4.62 19.39
N ALA A 146 -5.83 3.83 19.18
CA ALA A 146 -4.97 3.98 18.03
C ALA A 146 -5.55 3.30 16.79
N SER A 147 -5.28 3.89 15.63
CA SER A 147 -5.44 3.28 14.32
C SER A 147 -4.18 3.55 13.49
N PRO A 148 -3.94 2.83 12.38
CA PRO A 148 -2.93 3.24 11.42
C PRO A 148 -3.22 4.64 10.89
N GLN A 149 -2.47 5.16 9.98
CA GLN A 149 -2.63 6.50 9.41
C GLN A 149 -4.10 6.87 9.12
N PHE A 150 -4.48 8.15 9.28
CA PHE A 150 -5.83 8.66 9.01
C PHE A 150 -6.34 8.24 7.61
N GLY A 151 -7.56 7.73 7.53
CA GLY A 151 -8.16 7.21 6.30
C GLY A 151 -7.61 5.85 5.86
N ASN A 152 -6.77 5.19 6.65
CA ASN A 152 -6.38 3.81 6.41
C ASN A 152 -7.54 2.84 6.71
N THR A 153 -7.43 1.59 6.29
CA THR A 153 -8.50 0.58 6.42
C THR A 153 -8.99 0.46 7.86
N GLN A 154 -8.08 0.29 8.82
CA GLN A 154 -8.44 0.13 10.23
C GLN A 154 -8.94 1.43 10.88
N ASP A 155 -8.53 2.60 10.39
CA ASP A 155 -9.08 3.88 10.86
C ASP A 155 -10.55 4.03 10.46
N VAL A 156 -10.88 3.68 9.23
CA VAL A 156 -12.27 3.66 8.75
C VAL A 156 -13.10 2.62 9.49
N ALA A 157 -12.58 1.40 9.68
CA ALA A 157 -13.25 0.33 10.41
C ALA A 157 -13.56 0.74 11.86
N LEU A 158 -12.58 1.32 12.58
CA LEU A 158 -12.76 1.82 13.95
C LEU A 158 -13.84 2.91 14.02
N ARG A 159 -13.78 3.92 13.16
CA ARG A 159 -14.76 5.02 13.14
C ARG A 159 -16.15 4.53 12.84
N ASN A 160 -16.30 3.60 11.90
CA ASN A 160 -17.57 2.99 11.56
C ASN A 160 -18.10 2.15 12.73
N TRP A 161 -17.26 1.35 13.36
CA TRP A 161 -17.63 0.54 14.51
C TRP A 161 -18.10 1.40 15.70
N LEU A 162 -17.36 2.46 16.04
CA LEU A 162 -17.76 3.41 17.10
C LEU A 162 -19.12 4.05 16.78
N LYS A 163 -19.34 4.49 15.53
CA LYS A 163 -20.61 5.07 15.08
C LYS A 163 -21.78 4.08 15.22
N GLN A 164 -21.56 2.81 14.87
CA GLN A 164 -22.58 1.76 15.00
C GLN A 164 -22.98 1.50 16.46
N HIS A 165 -22.08 1.79 17.42
CA HIS A 165 -22.34 1.70 18.86
C HIS A 165 -22.75 3.05 19.48
N GLY A 166 -23.17 4.03 18.67
CA GLY A 166 -23.70 5.31 19.15
C GLY A 166 -22.63 6.30 19.65
N MET A 167 -21.35 5.97 19.50
CA MET A 167 -20.23 6.81 19.96
C MET A 167 -19.77 7.79 18.88
N LYS A 168 -19.26 8.92 19.34
CA LYS A 168 -18.63 9.92 18.49
C LYS A 168 -17.15 10.06 18.83
N THR A 169 -16.36 10.25 17.82
CA THR A 169 -14.94 10.55 17.96
C THR A 169 -14.70 12.01 18.32
N ASN A 170 -13.56 12.32 18.90
CA ASN A 170 -13.21 13.68 19.34
C ASN A 170 -13.25 14.70 18.19
N ASP A 171 -12.84 14.34 16.98
CA ASP A 171 -12.92 15.18 15.79
C ASP A 171 -14.35 15.37 15.26
N LYS A 172 -15.33 14.64 15.82
CA LYS A 172 -16.78 14.77 15.53
C LYS A 172 -17.57 15.28 16.74
N GLY A 173 -16.90 15.89 17.72
CA GLY A 173 -17.51 16.45 18.93
C GLY A 173 -17.91 15.42 19.98
N GLY A 174 -17.31 14.25 19.96
CA GLY A 174 -17.42 13.23 21.00
C GLY A 174 -16.19 13.17 21.90
N ASP A 175 -16.06 12.09 22.67
CA ASP A 175 -15.03 11.90 23.67
C ASP A 175 -14.07 10.74 23.42
N VAL A 176 -14.35 9.88 22.44
CA VAL A 176 -13.40 8.84 22.03
C VAL A 176 -12.25 9.46 21.24
N GLN A 177 -11.03 9.35 21.77
CA GLN A 177 -9.85 9.93 21.14
C GLN A 177 -9.24 8.94 20.15
N ILE A 178 -9.41 9.15 18.84
CA ILE A 178 -8.69 8.38 17.82
C ILE A 178 -7.33 9.03 17.57
N ILE A 179 -6.28 8.20 17.63
CA ILE A 179 -4.88 8.62 17.47
C ILE A 179 -4.28 7.83 16.29
N PRO A 180 -4.32 8.39 15.04
CA PRO A 180 -3.70 7.75 13.89
C PRO A 180 -2.17 7.79 13.99
N MET A 181 -1.51 6.62 13.91
CA MET A 181 -0.05 6.50 14.01
C MET A 181 0.44 5.22 13.35
N ALA A 182 1.74 5.14 13.04
CA ALA A 182 2.34 3.93 12.48
C ALA A 182 2.19 2.74 13.44
N ASN A 183 2.00 1.53 12.89
CA ASN A 183 1.79 0.33 13.70
C ASN A 183 2.91 0.04 14.72
N PRO A 184 4.21 0.23 14.42
CA PRO A 184 5.27 0.09 15.43
C PRO A 184 5.10 1.02 16.63
N ASP A 185 4.63 2.26 16.38
CA ASP A 185 4.41 3.26 17.43
C ASP A 185 3.20 2.89 18.30
N GLN A 186 2.15 2.30 17.68
CA GLN A 186 1.00 1.76 18.43
C GLN A 186 1.46 0.75 19.49
N LEU A 187 2.30 -0.23 19.10
CA LEU A 187 2.81 -1.22 20.06
C LEU A 187 3.64 -0.57 21.17
N THR A 188 4.47 0.42 20.82
CA THR A 188 5.31 1.13 21.78
C THR A 188 4.47 1.89 22.81
N LEU A 189 3.46 2.63 22.37
CA LEU A 189 2.58 3.41 23.26
C LEU A 189 1.61 2.52 24.04
N PHE A 190 1.19 1.41 23.45
CA PHE A 190 0.36 0.42 24.13
C PHE A 190 1.11 -0.22 25.30
N LEU A 191 2.39 -0.57 25.12
CA LEU A 191 3.28 -1.06 26.19
C LEU A 191 3.50 -0.03 27.31
N LYS A 192 3.53 1.26 26.96
CA LYS A 192 3.65 2.36 27.93
C LYS A 192 2.33 2.73 28.62
N LYS A 193 1.22 2.08 28.25
CA LYS A 193 -0.14 2.41 28.70
C LYS A 193 -0.60 3.83 28.31
N ASP A 194 -0.03 4.38 27.25
CA ASP A 194 -0.44 5.65 26.65
C ASP A 194 -1.63 5.48 25.70
N LEU A 195 -1.98 4.24 25.37
CA LEU A 195 -3.15 3.84 24.60
C LEU A 195 -4.00 2.85 25.41
N ASP A 196 -5.32 2.95 25.26
CA ASP A 196 -6.26 2.05 25.91
C ASP A 196 -6.68 0.90 24.98
N ALA A 197 -6.66 1.15 23.66
CA ALA A 197 -6.98 0.18 22.62
C ALA A 197 -6.28 0.54 21.29
N ALA A 198 -6.26 -0.43 20.37
CA ALA A 198 -5.81 -0.20 19.00
C ALA A 198 -6.51 -1.12 18.02
N TRP A 199 -6.89 -0.60 16.85
CA TRP A 199 -7.33 -1.42 15.70
C TRP A 199 -6.17 -1.59 14.74
N ALA A 200 -5.68 -2.80 14.60
CA ALA A 200 -4.44 -3.07 13.89
C ALA A 200 -4.54 -4.28 12.95
N PRO A 201 -3.83 -4.25 11.79
CA PRO A 201 -3.70 -5.41 10.93
C PRO A 201 -2.68 -6.41 11.49
N GLU A 202 -2.70 -7.67 10.99
CA GLU A 202 -1.68 -8.65 11.34
C GLU A 202 -0.31 -8.35 10.67
N PRO A 203 0.82 -8.48 11.41
CA PRO A 203 0.96 -9.15 12.70
C PRO A 203 0.72 -8.26 13.93
N TRP A 204 0.38 -7.00 13.73
CA TRP A 204 0.34 -6.00 14.81
C TRP A 204 -0.77 -6.28 15.83
N GLY A 205 -1.95 -6.74 15.37
CA GLY A 205 -3.02 -7.16 16.28
C GLY A 205 -2.57 -8.25 17.24
N THR A 206 -1.95 -9.30 16.71
CA THR A 206 -1.39 -10.39 17.52
C THR A 206 -0.23 -9.92 18.41
N ARG A 207 0.63 -8.99 17.95
CA ARG A 207 1.71 -8.43 18.77
C ARG A 207 1.19 -7.62 19.96
N LEU A 208 0.13 -6.82 19.75
CA LEU A 208 -0.54 -6.11 20.85
C LEU A 208 -1.06 -7.09 21.92
N ILE A 209 -1.58 -8.25 21.51
CA ILE A 209 -2.06 -9.29 22.41
C ILE A 209 -0.88 -9.98 23.13
N ARG A 210 0.10 -10.47 22.36
CA ARG A 210 1.16 -11.34 22.88
C ARG A 210 2.32 -10.59 23.54
N GLU A 211 2.66 -9.42 23.01
CA GLU A 211 3.77 -8.60 23.46
C GLU A 211 3.30 -7.40 24.30
N GLY A 212 2.10 -6.87 24.03
CA GLY A 212 1.57 -5.64 24.60
C GLY A 212 0.69 -5.79 25.84
N ASN A 213 0.51 -6.99 26.38
CA ASN A 213 -0.47 -7.28 27.45
C ASN A 213 -1.91 -6.87 27.09
N GLY A 214 -2.27 -7.06 25.80
CA GLY A 214 -3.61 -6.81 25.31
C GLY A 214 -4.45 -8.07 25.25
N ARG A 215 -5.75 -7.88 25.05
CA ARG A 215 -6.68 -8.95 24.69
C ARG A 215 -7.48 -8.59 23.48
N LEU A 216 -7.85 -9.60 22.73
CA LEU A 216 -8.75 -9.45 21.58
C LEU A 216 -10.12 -8.96 22.07
N PHE A 217 -10.57 -7.83 21.55
CA PHE A 217 -11.91 -7.31 21.81
C PHE A 217 -12.84 -7.58 20.63
N VAL A 218 -12.40 -7.28 19.41
CA VAL A 218 -13.13 -7.63 18.18
C VAL A 218 -12.14 -8.27 17.19
N ASP A 219 -12.43 -9.48 16.73
CA ASP A 219 -11.90 -10.00 15.48
C ASP A 219 -12.75 -9.42 14.36
N GLU A 220 -12.17 -8.62 13.47
CA GLU A 220 -12.93 -7.91 12.44
C GLU A 220 -13.72 -8.87 11.54
N ARG A 221 -13.29 -10.13 11.41
CA ARG A 221 -14.04 -11.16 10.68
C ARG A 221 -15.47 -11.34 11.19
N THR A 222 -15.69 -11.15 12.49
CA THR A 222 -17.03 -11.29 13.10
C THR A 222 -18.02 -10.21 12.68
N LEU A 223 -17.54 -9.12 12.08
CA LEU A 223 -18.35 -8.00 11.59
C LEU A 223 -18.77 -8.16 10.11
N TRP A 224 -18.31 -9.22 9.45
CA TRP A 224 -18.48 -9.40 8.02
C TRP A 224 -19.17 -10.73 7.68
N PRO A 225 -20.01 -10.76 6.62
CA PRO A 225 -20.62 -12.00 6.16
C PRO A 225 -19.57 -13.07 5.88
N ASN A 226 -19.80 -14.27 6.38
CA ASN A 226 -18.91 -15.45 6.24
C ASN A 226 -17.48 -15.20 6.76
N GLY A 227 -17.26 -14.16 7.58
CA GLY A 227 -15.93 -13.80 8.08
C GLY A 227 -14.98 -13.26 7.03
N GLN A 228 -15.46 -12.90 5.84
CA GLN A 228 -14.64 -12.45 4.72
C GLN A 228 -14.73 -10.93 4.54
N PHE A 229 -13.57 -10.28 4.52
CA PHE A 229 -13.44 -8.87 4.17
C PHE A 229 -12.07 -8.60 3.54
N VAL A 230 -12.03 -7.59 2.70
CA VAL A 230 -10.79 -7.21 2.01
C VAL A 230 -9.84 -6.53 2.98
N ILE A 231 -8.61 -7.03 3.11
CA ILE A 231 -7.54 -6.40 3.88
C ILE A 231 -6.35 -6.01 3.00
N GLY A 232 -6.13 -6.74 1.92
CA GLY A 232 -5.04 -6.51 0.98
C GLY A 232 -5.47 -6.67 -0.47
N LEU A 233 -5.07 -5.71 -1.29
CA LEU A 233 -5.31 -5.64 -2.73
C LEU A 233 -3.99 -5.42 -3.45
N LEU A 234 -3.89 -5.86 -4.70
CA LEU A 234 -2.89 -5.43 -5.65
C LEU A 234 -3.47 -4.31 -6.52
N VAL A 235 -2.86 -3.13 -6.43
CA VAL A 235 -3.30 -1.92 -7.13
C VAL A 235 -2.19 -1.46 -8.08
N VAL A 236 -2.59 -1.02 -9.27
CA VAL A 236 -1.67 -0.53 -10.30
C VAL A 236 -2.03 0.91 -10.71
N ASN A 237 -1.01 1.71 -11.00
CA ASN A 237 -1.19 3.01 -11.66
C ASN A 237 -1.76 2.81 -13.06
N THR A 238 -2.85 3.52 -13.40
CA THR A 238 -3.56 3.35 -14.69
C THR A 238 -2.66 3.63 -15.89
N LYS A 239 -1.78 4.64 -15.80
CA LYS A 239 -0.83 4.95 -16.90
C LYS A 239 0.15 3.82 -17.12
N PHE A 240 0.67 3.23 -16.03
CA PHE A 240 1.57 2.08 -16.10
C PHE A 240 0.85 0.84 -16.66
N LEU A 241 -0.37 0.56 -16.20
CA LEU A 241 -1.20 -0.54 -16.73
C LEU A 241 -1.38 -0.43 -18.24
N ASN A 242 -1.75 0.76 -18.72
CA ASN A 242 -1.98 0.99 -20.16
C ASN A 242 -0.70 0.91 -20.99
N ALA A 243 0.42 1.38 -20.45
CA ALA A 243 1.72 1.37 -21.15
C ALA A 243 2.39 -0.02 -21.14
N HIS A 244 2.18 -0.80 -20.06
CA HIS A 244 2.89 -2.06 -19.84
C HIS A 244 1.97 -3.22 -19.42
N PRO A 245 0.85 -3.50 -20.16
CA PRO A 245 -0.11 -4.53 -19.75
C PRO A 245 0.51 -5.93 -19.64
N GLY A 246 1.52 -6.23 -20.47
CA GLY A 246 2.26 -7.50 -20.40
C GLY A 246 3.04 -7.67 -19.10
N LEU A 247 3.69 -6.63 -18.58
CA LEU A 247 4.38 -6.68 -17.30
C LEU A 247 3.39 -6.86 -16.15
N VAL A 248 2.28 -6.13 -16.18
CA VAL A 248 1.22 -6.26 -15.17
C VAL A 248 0.63 -7.67 -15.18
N LYS A 249 0.36 -8.24 -16.37
CA LYS A 249 -0.13 -9.63 -16.50
C LYS A 249 0.86 -10.65 -15.92
N ASN A 250 2.16 -10.50 -16.20
CA ASN A 250 3.18 -11.37 -15.64
C ASN A 250 3.26 -11.25 -14.12
N TRP A 251 3.12 -10.02 -13.57
CA TRP A 251 3.04 -9.80 -12.13
C TRP A 251 1.83 -10.49 -11.50
N ILE A 252 0.65 -10.34 -12.10
CA ILE A 252 -0.59 -10.99 -11.65
C ILE A 252 -0.43 -12.51 -11.67
N ARG A 253 0.17 -13.08 -12.73
CA ARG A 253 0.46 -14.52 -12.79
C ARG A 253 1.36 -14.96 -11.65
N ALA A 254 2.45 -14.24 -11.42
CA ALA A 254 3.38 -14.51 -10.31
C ALA A 254 2.69 -14.40 -8.94
N ASN A 255 1.84 -13.39 -8.76
CA ASN A 255 1.05 -13.20 -7.54
C ASN A 255 0.08 -14.36 -7.29
N LEU A 256 -0.59 -14.85 -8.34
CA LEU A 256 -1.51 -15.98 -8.26
C LEU A 256 -0.75 -17.27 -7.92
N ASP A 257 0.34 -17.56 -8.65
CA ASP A 257 1.17 -18.76 -8.40
C ASP A 257 1.75 -18.76 -6.98
N LEU A 258 2.16 -17.59 -6.51
CA LEU A 258 2.68 -17.43 -5.16
C LEU A 258 1.58 -17.55 -4.11
N THR A 259 0.36 -17.09 -4.38
CA THR A 259 -0.81 -17.32 -3.53
C THR A 259 -1.05 -18.83 -3.34
N ASP A 260 -1.09 -19.56 -4.43
CA ASP A 260 -1.26 -21.04 -4.39
C ASP A 260 -0.13 -21.70 -3.61
N TRP A 261 1.10 -21.30 -3.89
CA TRP A 261 2.26 -21.85 -3.23
C TRP A 261 2.26 -21.59 -1.72
N ILE A 262 1.95 -20.35 -1.28
CA ILE A 262 1.84 -20.00 0.15
C ILE A 262 0.78 -20.84 0.85
N ASN A 263 -0.38 -21.02 0.21
CA ASN A 263 -1.48 -21.82 0.79
C ASN A 263 -1.13 -23.32 0.89
N ALA A 264 -0.36 -23.84 -0.06
CA ALA A 264 0.08 -25.23 -0.07
C ALA A 264 1.30 -25.52 0.84
N HIS A 265 2.16 -24.49 1.09
CA HIS A 265 3.44 -24.65 1.79
C HIS A 265 3.57 -23.70 2.98
N GLN A 266 2.56 -23.70 3.86
CA GLN A 266 2.45 -22.68 4.94
C GLN A 266 3.69 -22.61 5.86
N VAL A 267 4.31 -23.74 6.18
CA VAL A 267 5.50 -23.76 7.05
C VAL A 267 6.67 -23.00 6.41
N GLU A 268 6.95 -23.30 5.15
CA GLU A 268 8.02 -22.63 4.42
C GLU A 268 7.69 -21.17 4.11
N ALA A 269 6.43 -20.88 3.75
CA ALA A 269 5.95 -19.53 3.53
C ALA A 269 6.11 -18.65 4.76
N LYS A 270 5.72 -19.13 5.94
CA LYS A 270 5.93 -18.44 7.22
C LYS A 270 7.41 -18.16 7.49
N LYS A 271 8.29 -19.13 7.22
CA LYS A 271 9.74 -18.97 7.39
C LYS A 271 10.28 -17.87 6.49
N LEU A 272 9.97 -17.90 5.18
CA LEU A 272 10.43 -16.89 4.20
C LEU A 272 9.88 -15.52 4.52
N LEU A 273 8.58 -15.43 4.83
CA LEU A 273 7.94 -14.18 5.23
C LEU A 273 8.63 -13.56 6.46
N ASN A 274 8.88 -14.37 7.49
CA ASN A 274 9.51 -13.91 8.72
C ASN A 274 10.96 -13.44 8.50
N GLN A 275 11.71 -14.13 7.63
CA GLN A 275 13.04 -13.69 7.21
C GLN A 275 12.99 -12.33 6.51
N GLN A 276 11.99 -12.11 5.66
CA GLN A 276 11.84 -10.84 4.97
C GLN A 276 11.41 -9.71 5.92
N ILE A 277 10.48 -9.97 6.84
CA ILE A 277 10.13 -9.02 7.89
C ILE A 277 11.37 -8.65 8.71
N GLN A 278 12.19 -9.63 9.10
CA GLN A 278 13.44 -9.36 9.82
C GLN A 278 14.39 -8.46 9.03
N ARG A 279 14.54 -8.69 7.72
CA ARG A 279 15.39 -7.85 6.85
C ARG A 279 14.90 -6.40 6.78
N GLU A 280 13.58 -6.20 6.78
CA GLU A 280 12.98 -4.86 6.63
C GLU A 280 12.83 -4.10 7.96
N THR A 281 12.61 -4.82 9.07
CA THR A 281 12.29 -4.22 10.39
C THR A 281 13.40 -4.40 11.41
N GLY A 282 14.43 -5.18 11.10
CA GLY A 282 15.51 -5.54 12.03
C GLY A 282 15.14 -6.64 13.04
N LYS A 283 13.86 -7.07 13.12
CA LYS A 283 13.40 -8.04 14.11
C LYS A 283 12.49 -9.10 13.49
N ALA A 284 12.79 -10.37 13.72
CA ALA A 284 11.89 -11.48 13.39
C ALA A 284 10.70 -11.53 14.35
N LEU A 285 9.57 -12.02 13.86
CA LEU A 285 8.40 -12.30 14.69
C LEU A 285 8.61 -13.59 15.48
N PRO A 286 8.18 -13.65 16.75
CA PRO A 286 8.11 -14.90 17.49
C PRO A 286 7.21 -15.94 16.78
N PRO A 287 7.50 -17.23 16.85
CA PRO A 287 6.69 -18.27 16.19
C PRO A 287 5.20 -18.21 16.55
N ALA A 288 4.86 -18.00 17.81
CA ALA A 288 3.48 -17.89 18.26
C ALA A 288 2.75 -16.68 17.67
N VAL A 289 3.45 -15.55 17.48
CA VAL A 289 2.87 -14.37 16.80
C VAL A 289 2.59 -14.69 15.34
N LEU A 290 3.53 -15.40 14.69
CA LEU A 290 3.39 -15.77 13.29
C LEU A 290 2.23 -16.73 13.06
N ASP A 291 2.11 -17.77 13.91
CA ASP A 291 1.06 -18.78 13.80
C ASP A 291 -0.34 -18.19 14.07
N ASP A 292 -0.49 -17.43 15.14
CA ASP A 292 -1.76 -16.78 15.47
C ASP A 292 -2.19 -15.79 14.36
N SER A 293 -1.25 -15.00 13.85
CA SER A 293 -1.54 -14.05 12.78
C SER A 293 -2.03 -14.76 11.52
N PHE A 294 -1.36 -15.84 11.09
CA PHE A 294 -1.79 -16.61 9.93
C PHE A 294 -3.15 -17.28 10.12
N SER A 295 -3.54 -17.63 11.34
CA SER A 295 -4.85 -18.21 11.64
C SER A 295 -6.02 -17.23 11.45
N ARG A 296 -5.73 -15.93 11.43
CA ARG A 296 -6.74 -14.86 11.36
C ARG A 296 -7.00 -14.36 9.95
N LEU A 297 -6.25 -14.80 8.95
CA LEU A 297 -6.37 -14.31 7.58
C LEU A 297 -6.30 -15.44 6.56
N GLN A 298 -6.76 -15.15 5.36
CA GLN A 298 -6.69 -16.00 4.19
C GLN A 298 -5.89 -15.27 3.10
N ILE A 299 -4.87 -15.92 2.56
CA ILE A 299 -4.14 -15.43 1.39
C ILE A 299 -4.94 -15.77 0.14
N THR A 300 -5.28 -14.75 -0.65
CA THR A 300 -6.15 -14.89 -1.82
C THR A 300 -5.73 -13.96 -2.95
N TYR A 301 -6.02 -14.32 -4.18
CA TYR A 301 -5.93 -13.44 -5.35
C TYR A 301 -7.28 -12.81 -5.73
N ASP A 302 -8.36 -13.24 -5.09
CA ASP A 302 -9.69 -12.67 -5.27
C ASP A 302 -9.78 -11.32 -4.54
N PRO A 303 -10.10 -10.22 -5.22
CA PRO A 303 -10.25 -8.91 -4.60
C PRO A 303 -11.56 -8.76 -3.81
N LEU A 304 -12.42 -9.76 -3.78
CA LEU A 304 -13.68 -9.79 -3.01
C LEU A 304 -14.57 -8.58 -3.31
N HIS A 305 -15.10 -8.50 -4.53
CA HIS A 305 -15.82 -7.34 -5.06
C HIS A 305 -16.97 -6.87 -4.15
N ALA A 306 -17.82 -7.78 -3.67
CA ALA A 306 -18.94 -7.43 -2.80
C ALA A 306 -18.46 -6.80 -1.47
N GLN A 307 -17.41 -7.35 -0.88
CA GLN A 307 -16.84 -6.85 0.38
C GLN A 307 -16.12 -5.51 0.18
N LEU A 308 -15.48 -5.29 -0.97
CA LEU A 308 -14.87 -4.00 -1.27
C LEU A 308 -15.95 -2.90 -1.44
N ASN A 309 -17.06 -3.20 -2.09
CA ASN A 309 -18.19 -2.27 -2.18
C ASN A 309 -18.79 -1.97 -0.79
N ALA A 310 -18.88 -2.96 0.08
CA ALA A 310 -19.30 -2.76 1.46
C ALA A 310 -18.29 -1.89 2.25
N ALA A 311 -16.98 -2.08 2.06
CA ALA A 311 -15.95 -1.24 2.64
C ALA A 311 -16.03 0.23 2.15
N ALA A 312 -16.35 0.43 0.86
CA ALA A 312 -16.60 1.76 0.32
C ALA A 312 -17.84 2.41 0.96
N LYS A 313 -18.91 1.66 1.17
CA LYS A 313 -20.07 2.18 1.88
C LYS A 313 -19.72 2.57 3.32
N GLN A 314 -18.95 1.77 4.04
CA GLN A 314 -18.49 2.12 5.38
C GLN A 314 -17.63 3.39 5.39
N ALA A 315 -16.74 3.56 4.40
CA ALA A 315 -15.95 4.77 4.24
C ALA A 315 -16.81 6.01 3.94
N PHE A 316 -17.85 5.85 3.12
CA PHE A 316 -18.81 6.91 2.85
C PHE A 316 -19.60 7.27 4.12
N ASP A 317 -20.14 6.30 4.84
CA ASP A 317 -20.87 6.50 6.09
C ASP A 317 -20.02 7.15 7.19
N ALA A 318 -18.71 6.89 7.18
CA ALA A 318 -17.72 7.54 8.06
C ALA A 318 -17.30 8.95 7.59
N GLY A 319 -17.74 9.38 6.38
CA GLY A 319 -17.50 10.72 5.85
C GLY A 319 -16.18 10.88 5.07
N PHE A 320 -15.54 9.79 4.64
CA PHE A 320 -14.28 9.84 3.89
C PHE A 320 -14.46 10.07 2.38
N LEU A 321 -15.64 9.78 1.82
CA LEU A 321 -15.86 9.77 0.37
C LEU A 321 -16.70 10.95 -0.15
N GLY A 322 -16.85 12.01 0.66
CA GLY A 322 -17.58 13.21 0.26
C GLY A 322 -19.08 13.13 0.56
N ARG A 323 -19.90 13.92 -0.19
CA ARG A 323 -21.34 14.08 0.07
C ARG A 323 -22.25 13.08 -0.65
N GLN A 324 -21.71 12.43 -1.69
CA GLN A 324 -22.44 11.44 -2.49
C GLN A 324 -21.58 10.19 -2.64
N MET A 325 -22.22 9.03 -2.66
CA MET A 325 -21.53 7.78 -2.91
C MET A 325 -20.89 7.82 -4.29
N PRO A 326 -19.57 7.64 -4.41
CA PRO A 326 -18.89 7.70 -5.69
C PRO A 326 -19.24 6.49 -6.56
N ASP A 327 -19.14 6.68 -7.89
CA ASP A 327 -19.16 5.56 -8.84
C ASP A 327 -17.83 4.82 -8.77
N LEU A 328 -17.88 3.55 -8.40
CA LEU A 328 -16.74 2.64 -8.29
C LEU A 328 -16.68 1.60 -9.41
N SER A 329 -17.52 1.71 -10.42
CA SER A 329 -17.63 0.73 -11.51
C SER A 329 -16.31 0.49 -12.26
N ARG A 330 -15.43 1.50 -12.32
CA ARG A 330 -14.11 1.44 -12.96
C ARG A 330 -12.96 1.23 -11.98
N LEU A 331 -13.22 1.03 -10.69
CA LEU A 331 -12.18 0.76 -9.69
C LEU A 331 -11.44 -0.54 -9.99
N TYR A 332 -12.17 -1.55 -10.50
CA TYR A 332 -11.61 -2.84 -10.88
C TYR A 332 -11.22 -2.89 -12.35
N ASP A 333 -10.11 -3.53 -12.62
CA ASP A 333 -9.75 -4.04 -13.95
C ASP A 333 -9.21 -5.47 -13.78
N LEU A 334 -10.12 -6.43 -13.82
CA LEU A 334 -9.82 -7.86 -13.64
C LEU A 334 -9.56 -8.58 -14.98
N ALA A 335 -9.53 -7.85 -16.10
CA ALA A 335 -9.36 -8.46 -17.42
C ALA A 335 -8.07 -9.31 -17.50
N LEU A 336 -6.93 -8.79 -17.02
CA LEU A 336 -5.67 -9.52 -17.01
C LEU A 336 -5.66 -10.68 -16.00
N LEU A 337 -6.28 -10.52 -14.84
CA LEU A 337 -6.43 -11.61 -13.88
C LEU A 337 -7.26 -12.75 -14.47
N ASN A 338 -8.40 -12.42 -15.09
CA ASN A 338 -9.27 -13.41 -15.71
C ASN A 338 -8.61 -14.13 -16.89
N GLN A 339 -7.76 -13.44 -17.66
CA GLN A 339 -6.94 -14.11 -18.67
C GLN A 339 -5.97 -15.12 -18.03
N VAL A 340 -5.30 -14.74 -16.95
CA VAL A 340 -4.37 -15.65 -16.24
C VAL A 340 -5.14 -16.84 -15.63
N LEU A 341 -6.33 -16.62 -15.08
CA LEU A 341 -7.18 -17.69 -14.58
C LEU A 341 -7.62 -18.67 -15.67
N ALA A 342 -8.02 -18.13 -16.84
CA ALA A 342 -8.38 -18.96 -18.00
C ALA A 342 -7.20 -19.81 -18.50
N GLU A 343 -5.98 -19.26 -18.56
CA GLU A 343 -4.76 -20.01 -18.91
C GLU A 343 -4.48 -21.17 -17.93
N LYS A 344 -5.01 -21.09 -16.71
CA LYS A 344 -4.90 -22.11 -15.67
C LYS A 344 -6.16 -22.97 -15.51
N ASN A 345 -7.11 -22.86 -16.43
CA ASN A 345 -8.40 -23.57 -16.40
C ASN A 345 -9.20 -23.30 -15.10
N ARG A 346 -9.14 -22.05 -14.61
CA ARG A 346 -9.89 -21.59 -13.42
C ARG A 346 -11.04 -20.69 -13.84
N LYS A 347 -12.07 -20.63 -12.98
CA LYS A 347 -13.20 -19.71 -13.18
C LYS A 347 -12.73 -18.25 -13.11
N ALA A 348 -13.32 -17.42 -13.95
CA ALA A 348 -13.18 -15.97 -13.85
C ALA A 348 -13.76 -15.46 -12.51
N ILE A 349 -13.22 -14.33 -12.06
CA ILE A 349 -13.75 -13.55 -10.94
C ILE A 349 -14.59 -12.41 -11.51
N GLU A 350 -15.77 -12.19 -10.90
CA GLU A 350 -16.72 -11.15 -11.27
C GLU A 350 -16.46 -9.82 -10.54
#